data_f66c224c1929b3ec373404caf2b68f69
#
_entry.id   f66c224c1929b3ec373404caf2b68f69
#
_cell.length_a   1.000
_cell.length_b   1.000
_cell.length_c   1.000
_cell.angle_alpha   90.00
_cell.angle_beta   90.00
_cell.angle_gamma   90.00
#
_symmetry.space_group_name_H-M   'P 1'
#
loop_
_entity.id
_entity.type
_entity.pdbx_description
1 polymer ?
#
loop_
_entity_poly.entity_id
_entity_poly.type
_entity_poly.pdbx_seq_one_letter_code
_entity_poly.pdbx_strand_id
1 'polypeptide(L)'
;MNYRLTRLAGVLVAGSILAGCATQGGNTAAGGGIGAVVGAGLGALIGDSSKAAGIGAGIGAVTGAIVGYNWDRIVGKVDQAGGKQLGVSTTQMPDGSLKVNIPEGATFDISQATLKPAIYPVLNALGTSMVEDPSLRLKAVGHTDSTGSAAFNQTLSVNRASSVVNYLVSQGVPASHMTAEGRGPNDPIASNSTASGRAMNRRVELYLYAVR
;
A
#
# COMPACT_ATOMS: atom_id res chain seq x y z
N MET A 1 7.33 4.64 -74.60
CA MET A 1 6.71 5.25 -73.40
C MET A 1 6.06 4.14 -72.66
N ASN A 2 6.75 3.55 -71.70
CA ASN A 2 6.31 2.36 -71.04
C ASN A 2 6.18 2.61 -69.49
N TYR A 3 4.96 2.64 -69.02
CA TYR A 3 4.65 2.72 -67.55
C TYR A 3 4.82 1.33 -66.94
N ARG A 4 5.70 1.19 -65.97
CA ARG A 4 5.77 -0.01 -65.10
C ARG A 4 5.05 0.27 -63.79
N LEU A 5 3.93 -0.44 -63.57
CA LEU A 5 3.24 -0.54 -62.29
C LEU A 5 4.08 -1.34 -61.33
N THR A 6 4.47 -0.74 -60.20
CA THR A 6 5.05 -1.43 -59.06
C THR A 6 3.95 -1.73 -58.03
N ARG A 7 3.73 -3.01 -57.77
CA ARG A 7 2.77 -3.52 -56.80
C ARG A 7 3.35 -3.34 -55.41
N LEU A 8 2.64 -2.62 -54.52
CA LEU A 8 2.89 -2.58 -53.09
C LEU A 8 2.30 -3.83 -52.44
N ALA A 9 3.15 -4.67 -51.90
CA ALA A 9 2.77 -5.81 -51.04
C ALA A 9 2.49 -5.31 -49.62
N GLY A 10 1.23 -5.41 -49.18
CA GLY A 10 0.85 -5.13 -47.80
C GLY A 10 1.29 -6.28 -46.88
N VAL A 11 2.07 -5.96 -45.88
CA VAL A 11 2.42 -6.90 -44.81
C VAL A 11 1.32 -6.84 -43.76
N LEU A 12 0.54 -7.90 -43.69
CA LEU A 12 -0.40 -8.16 -42.57
C LEU A 12 0.43 -8.67 -41.36
N VAL A 13 0.56 -7.84 -40.32
CA VAL A 13 1.07 -8.27 -39.04
C VAL A 13 -0.07 -8.94 -38.28
N ALA A 14 -0.04 -10.26 -38.23
CA ALA A 14 -0.93 -11.04 -37.38
C ALA A 14 -0.48 -10.92 -35.93
N GLY A 15 -1.24 -10.18 -35.14
CA GLY A 15 -1.07 -10.09 -33.68
C GLY A 15 -1.45 -11.40 -33.02
N SER A 16 -0.46 -12.15 -32.54
CA SER A 16 -0.66 -13.36 -31.74
C SER A 16 -1.17 -12.97 -30.35
N ILE A 17 -2.46 -13.21 -30.09
CA ILE A 17 -3.03 -13.14 -28.74
C ILE A 17 -2.58 -14.41 -28.01
N LEU A 18 -1.64 -14.28 -27.09
CA LEU A 18 -1.28 -15.32 -26.14
C LEU A 18 -2.45 -15.51 -25.17
N ALA A 19 -3.28 -16.51 -25.41
CA ALA A 19 -4.24 -17.01 -24.45
C ALA A 19 -3.49 -17.69 -23.30
N GLY A 20 -3.30 -16.95 -22.20
CA GLY A 20 -2.81 -17.51 -20.94
C GLY A 20 -3.86 -18.45 -20.37
N CYS A 21 -3.50 -19.71 -20.15
CA CYS A 21 -4.33 -20.73 -19.50
C CYS A 21 -4.75 -20.26 -18.11
N ALA A 22 -6.05 -19.99 -17.93
CA ALA A 22 -6.65 -19.79 -16.63
C ALA A 22 -6.78 -21.14 -15.95
N THR A 23 -6.03 -21.37 -14.87
CA THR A 23 -6.27 -22.47 -13.95
C THR A 23 -7.57 -22.22 -13.19
N GLN A 24 -8.51 -23.13 -13.30
CA GLN A 24 -9.79 -23.13 -12.58
C GLN A 24 -9.56 -23.23 -11.07
N GLY A 25 -10.15 -22.28 -10.33
CA GLY A 25 -10.25 -22.34 -8.89
C GLY A 25 -10.82 -21.05 -8.29
N GLY A 26 -12.13 -20.98 -8.13
CA GLY A 26 -12.80 -20.01 -7.24
C GLY A 26 -13.46 -18.83 -7.94
N ASN A 27 -14.79 -18.72 -7.75
CA ASN A 27 -15.65 -17.63 -8.19
C ASN A 27 -15.21 -16.30 -7.59
N THR A 28 -14.44 -15.50 -8.34
CA THR A 28 -14.19 -14.09 -8.02
C THR A 28 -14.99 -13.22 -8.97
N ALA A 29 -15.75 -12.29 -8.42
CA ALA A 29 -16.52 -11.31 -9.18
C ALA A 29 -15.60 -10.62 -10.22
N ALA A 30 -16.08 -10.49 -11.46
CA ALA A 30 -15.32 -10.11 -12.65
C ALA A 30 -14.50 -8.79 -12.55
N GLY A 31 -14.81 -7.91 -11.58
CA GLY A 31 -14.08 -6.65 -11.32
C GLY A 31 -12.81 -6.81 -10.48
N GLY A 32 -12.77 -7.78 -9.55
CA GLY A 32 -11.62 -7.96 -8.66
C GLY A 32 -10.42 -8.62 -9.34
N GLY A 33 -10.64 -9.45 -10.38
CA GLY A 33 -9.59 -10.20 -11.05
C GLY A 33 -8.62 -9.32 -11.86
N ILE A 34 -9.11 -8.30 -12.54
CA ILE A 34 -8.27 -7.43 -13.38
C ILE A 34 -7.36 -6.54 -12.52
N GLY A 35 -7.91 -5.96 -11.44
CA GLY A 35 -7.13 -5.15 -10.51
C GLY A 35 -6.04 -5.94 -9.80
N ALA A 36 -6.33 -7.17 -9.37
CA ALA A 36 -5.36 -8.05 -8.71
C ALA A 36 -4.19 -8.44 -9.63
N VAL A 37 -4.48 -8.75 -10.90
CA VAL A 37 -3.44 -9.10 -11.88
C VAL A 37 -2.52 -7.92 -12.18
N VAL A 38 -3.10 -6.71 -12.37
CA VAL A 38 -2.31 -5.50 -12.64
C VAL A 38 -1.49 -5.12 -11.41
N GLY A 39 -2.09 -5.10 -10.22
CA GLY A 39 -1.39 -4.77 -8.98
C GLY A 39 -0.28 -5.76 -8.63
N ALA A 40 -0.52 -7.07 -8.79
CA ALA A 40 0.50 -8.10 -8.58
C ALA A 40 1.64 -8.01 -9.58
N GLY A 41 1.33 -7.75 -10.87
CA GLY A 41 2.32 -7.59 -11.92
C GLY A 41 3.25 -6.41 -11.69
N LEU A 42 2.71 -5.26 -11.34
CA LEU A 42 3.51 -4.07 -11.04
C LEU A 42 4.33 -4.22 -9.76
N GLY A 43 3.77 -4.82 -8.71
CA GLY A 43 4.49 -5.12 -7.48
C GLY A 43 5.68 -6.05 -7.68
N ALA A 44 5.55 -7.07 -8.55
CA ALA A 44 6.62 -8.01 -8.87
C ALA A 44 7.76 -7.38 -9.70
N LEU A 45 7.48 -6.35 -10.51
CA LEU A 45 8.48 -5.68 -11.35
C LEU A 45 9.42 -4.77 -10.55
N ILE A 46 9.03 -4.32 -9.37
CA ILE A 46 9.73 -3.25 -8.63
C ILE A 46 10.37 -3.75 -7.33
N GLY A 47 9.89 -4.84 -6.80
CA GLY A 47 10.47 -5.48 -5.61
C GLY A 47 10.91 -6.89 -5.93
N ASP A 48 12.12 -7.24 -5.56
CA ASP A 48 12.65 -8.61 -5.63
C ASP A 48 11.89 -9.55 -4.67
N SER A 49 10.56 -9.41 -4.59
CA SER A 49 9.80 -10.26 -3.68
C SER A 49 8.32 -10.41 -4.07
N SER A 50 7.85 -11.64 -3.98
CA SER A 50 6.44 -12.01 -3.88
C SER A 50 5.62 -11.17 -2.88
N LYS A 51 6.28 -10.48 -1.94
CA LYS A 51 5.70 -9.59 -0.93
C LYS A 51 5.17 -8.28 -1.52
N ALA A 52 5.94 -7.64 -2.41
CA ALA A 52 5.49 -6.44 -3.11
C ALA A 52 4.29 -6.75 -4.03
N ALA A 53 4.32 -7.91 -4.69
CA ALA A 53 3.18 -8.40 -5.47
C ALA A 53 1.94 -8.66 -4.60
N GLY A 54 2.12 -9.18 -3.38
CA GLY A 54 1.02 -9.43 -2.45
C GLY A 54 0.33 -8.16 -1.96
N ILE A 55 1.09 -7.08 -1.71
CA ILE A 55 0.55 -5.78 -1.31
C ILE A 55 -0.21 -5.15 -2.49
N GLY A 56 0.41 -5.10 -3.67
CA GLY A 56 -0.23 -4.58 -4.87
C GLY A 56 -1.49 -5.35 -5.25
N ALA A 57 -1.47 -6.69 -5.15
CA ALA A 57 -2.66 -7.51 -5.38
C ALA A 57 -3.77 -7.26 -4.33
N GLY A 58 -3.39 -7.06 -3.07
CA GLY A 58 -4.34 -6.75 -1.98
C GLY A 58 -5.06 -5.42 -2.19
N ILE A 59 -4.35 -4.38 -2.62
CA ILE A 59 -4.93 -3.08 -2.95
C ILE A 59 -5.73 -3.17 -4.26
N GLY A 60 -5.15 -3.73 -5.32
CA GLY A 60 -5.80 -3.81 -6.63
C GLY A 60 -7.05 -4.69 -6.65
N ALA A 61 -7.10 -5.75 -5.85
CA ALA A 61 -8.28 -6.62 -5.74
C ALA A 61 -9.48 -5.95 -5.05
N VAL A 62 -9.21 -4.99 -4.16
CA VAL A 62 -10.26 -4.35 -3.36
C VAL A 62 -10.88 -3.14 -4.05
N THR A 63 -10.21 -2.47 -5.02
CA THR A 63 -10.47 -1.04 -5.17
C THR A 63 -10.71 -0.50 -6.55
N GLY A 64 -10.21 -1.11 -7.61
CA GLY A 64 -10.17 -0.35 -8.85
C GLY A 64 -9.51 1.02 -8.67
N ALA A 65 -8.35 1.06 -7.99
CA ALA A 65 -7.65 2.28 -7.65
C ALA A 65 -7.40 3.17 -8.88
N ILE A 66 -7.55 4.48 -8.71
CA ILE A 66 -7.25 5.46 -9.76
C ILE A 66 -5.74 5.61 -9.85
N VAL A 67 -5.16 5.16 -10.96
CA VAL A 67 -3.75 5.44 -11.27
C VAL A 67 -3.63 6.92 -11.70
N GLY A 68 -2.65 7.63 -11.13
CA GLY A 68 -2.41 9.04 -11.46
C GLY A 68 -3.08 10.06 -10.53
N TYR A 69 -3.56 9.64 -9.35
CA TYR A 69 -3.98 10.57 -8.31
C TYR A 69 -2.79 11.45 -7.86
N ASN A 70 -3.02 12.75 -7.72
CA ASN A 70 -1.96 13.67 -7.28
C ASN A 70 -1.81 13.66 -5.75
N TRP A 71 -0.75 13.04 -5.28
CA TRP A 71 -0.44 12.88 -3.86
C TRP A 71 0.32 14.07 -3.24
N ASP A 72 0.82 15.02 -4.02
CA ASP A 72 1.71 16.10 -3.56
C ASP A 72 1.09 16.92 -2.43
N ARG A 73 -0.22 17.17 -2.50
CA ARG A 73 -0.94 17.88 -1.45
C ARG A 73 -0.92 17.13 -0.12
N ILE A 74 -1.12 15.81 -0.14
CA ILE A 74 -1.15 14.98 1.08
C ILE A 74 0.26 14.84 1.63
N VAL A 75 1.25 14.59 0.78
CA VAL A 75 2.67 14.57 1.15
C VAL A 75 3.07 15.89 1.80
N GLY A 76 2.71 17.03 1.20
CA GLY A 76 2.99 18.36 1.76
C GLY A 76 2.36 18.57 3.14
N LYS A 77 1.11 18.13 3.37
CA LYS A 77 0.45 18.19 4.68
C LYS A 77 1.15 17.32 5.73
N VAL A 78 1.57 16.10 5.37
CA VAL A 78 2.34 15.19 6.24
C VAL A 78 3.68 15.80 6.64
N ASP A 79 4.39 16.39 5.69
CA ASP A 79 5.67 17.05 5.94
C ASP A 79 5.53 18.26 6.86
N GLN A 80 4.51 19.12 6.62
CA GLN A 80 4.20 20.29 7.46
C GLN A 80 3.77 19.89 8.87
N ALA A 81 3.15 18.73 9.03
CA ALA A 81 2.78 18.16 10.32
C ALA A 81 3.96 17.58 11.11
N GLY A 82 5.19 17.73 10.63
CA GLY A 82 6.39 17.21 11.30
C GLY A 82 6.74 15.77 10.94
N GLY A 83 6.18 15.23 9.87
CA GLY A 83 6.41 13.82 9.49
C GLY A 83 7.89 13.49 9.32
N LYS A 84 8.65 14.33 8.62
CA LYS A 84 10.10 14.11 8.41
C LYS A 84 10.89 14.05 9.71
N GLN A 85 10.60 14.91 10.68
CA GLN A 85 11.26 14.94 11.99
C GLN A 85 10.97 13.69 12.82
N LEU A 86 9.81 13.08 12.59
CA LEU A 86 9.40 11.81 13.21
C LEU A 86 9.91 10.57 12.46
N GLY A 87 10.65 10.75 11.34
CA GLY A 87 11.12 9.66 10.50
C GLY A 87 10.03 9.04 9.63
N VAL A 88 8.88 9.71 9.47
CA VAL A 88 7.83 9.29 8.53
C VAL A 88 8.33 9.50 7.11
N SER A 89 8.16 8.49 6.28
CA SER A 89 8.47 8.58 4.85
C SER A 89 7.26 8.28 3.98
N THR A 90 7.17 8.98 2.86
CA THR A 90 6.10 8.81 1.88
C THR A 90 6.68 8.31 0.56
N THR A 91 6.00 7.37 -0.10
CA THR A 91 6.42 6.81 -1.38
C THR A 91 5.20 6.61 -2.26
N GLN A 92 5.19 7.18 -3.45
CA GLN A 92 4.20 6.85 -4.46
C GLN A 92 4.50 5.47 -5.03
N MET A 93 3.50 4.61 -5.03
CA MET A 93 3.63 3.23 -5.47
C MET A 93 3.22 3.12 -6.95
N PRO A 94 3.74 2.13 -7.68
CA PRO A 94 3.42 1.95 -9.10
C PRO A 94 1.95 1.63 -9.38
N ASP A 95 1.23 1.09 -8.38
CA ASP A 95 -0.21 0.83 -8.46
C ASP A 95 -1.06 2.10 -8.28
N GLY A 96 -0.41 3.26 -8.18
CA GLY A 96 -1.06 4.56 -8.00
C GLY A 96 -1.39 4.91 -6.56
N SER A 97 -1.07 4.06 -5.59
CA SER A 97 -1.27 4.35 -4.16
C SER A 97 -0.13 5.19 -3.58
N LEU A 98 -0.39 5.82 -2.43
CA LEU A 98 0.61 6.47 -1.59
C LEU A 98 0.87 5.60 -0.36
N LYS A 99 2.10 5.13 -0.20
CA LYS A 99 2.56 4.51 1.03
C LYS A 99 3.13 5.55 1.98
N VAL A 100 2.61 5.60 3.21
CA VAL A 100 3.16 6.38 4.33
C VAL A 100 3.71 5.39 5.35
N ASN A 101 5.02 5.37 5.51
CA ASN A 101 5.71 4.51 6.47
C ASN A 101 5.99 5.28 7.75
N ILE A 102 5.51 4.76 8.88
CA ILE A 102 5.62 5.39 10.20
C ILE A 102 6.41 4.46 11.12
N PRO A 103 7.61 4.87 11.60
CA PRO A 103 8.41 4.07 12.53
C PRO A 103 7.69 3.90 13.87
N GLU A 104 7.89 2.72 14.53
CA GLU A 104 7.34 2.46 15.87
C GLU A 104 7.67 3.58 16.85
N GLY A 105 8.94 4.01 16.90
CA GLY A 105 9.40 5.00 17.88
C GLY A 105 8.64 6.33 17.85
N ALA A 106 8.09 6.71 16.70
CA ALA A 106 7.23 7.88 16.55
C ALA A 106 5.79 7.61 17.01
N THR A 107 5.35 6.35 16.95
CA THR A 107 3.94 5.98 17.04
C THR A 107 3.57 5.33 18.36
N PHE A 108 4.44 4.45 18.89
CA PHE A 108 4.16 3.61 20.05
C PHE A 108 5.38 3.50 20.97
N ASP A 109 5.13 3.15 22.21
CA ASP A 109 6.17 2.63 23.09
C ASP A 109 6.39 1.12 22.85
N ILE A 110 7.52 0.61 23.34
CA ILE A 110 7.90 -0.80 23.16
C ILE A 110 6.77 -1.72 23.66
N SER A 111 6.40 -2.68 22.84
CA SER A 111 5.32 -3.66 23.12
C SER A 111 3.94 -3.04 23.39
N GLN A 112 3.75 -1.76 23.09
CA GLN A 112 2.47 -1.08 23.24
C GLN A 112 1.79 -0.85 21.88
N ALA A 113 0.47 -0.66 21.92
CA ALA A 113 -0.36 -0.25 20.79
C ALA A 113 -1.09 1.08 21.04
N THR A 114 -0.81 1.75 22.16
CA THR A 114 -1.32 3.09 22.45
C THR A 114 -0.54 4.13 21.67
N LEU A 115 -1.23 4.96 20.89
CA LEU A 115 -0.61 6.02 20.10
C LEU A 115 0.04 7.08 20.98
N LYS A 116 1.26 7.46 20.62
CA LYS A 116 1.97 8.59 21.23
C LYS A 116 1.42 9.92 20.71
N PRO A 117 1.31 10.95 21.55
CA PRO A 117 0.83 12.27 21.12
C PRO A 117 1.64 12.87 19.96
N ALA A 118 2.92 12.54 19.85
CA ALA A 118 3.81 13.04 18.81
C ALA A 118 3.32 12.76 17.39
N ILE A 119 2.60 11.63 17.16
CA ILE A 119 2.13 11.27 15.81
C ILE A 119 0.78 11.91 15.45
N TYR A 120 0.03 12.45 16.40
CA TYR A 120 -1.28 13.01 16.13
C TYR A 120 -1.32 14.07 15.04
N PRO A 121 -0.37 15.04 14.95
CA PRO A 121 -0.39 16.02 13.86
C PRO A 121 -0.34 15.37 12.47
N VAL A 122 0.47 14.32 12.29
CA VAL A 122 0.58 13.57 11.04
C VAL A 122 -0.72 12.82 10.74
N LEU A 123 -1.28 12.13 11.71
CA LEU A 123 -2.56 11.42 11.54
C LEU A 123 -3.71 12.38 11.28
N ASN A 124 -3.73 13.56 11.91
CA ASN A 124 -4.72 14.60 11.64
C ASN A 124 -4.62 15.12 10.20
N ALA A 125 -3.40 15.32 9.69
CA ALA A 125 -3.19 15.74 8.30
C ALA A 125 -3.73 14.71 7.29
N LEU A 126 -3.54 13.41 7.58
CA LEU A 126 -4.10 12.32 6.77
C LEU A 126 -5.62 12.26 6.91
N GLY A 127 -6.15 12.30 8.15
CA GLY A 127 -7.59 12.27 8.42
C GLY A 127 -8.34 13.41 7.74
N THR A 128 -7.83 14.65 7.87
CA THR A 128 -8.38 15.82 7.19
C THR A 128 -8.42 15.62 5.67
N SER A 129 -7.34 15.08 5.08
CA SER A 129 -7.29 14.83 3.65
C SER A 129 -8.34 13.80 3.20
N MET A 130 -8.60 12.76 4.02
CA MET A 130 -9.60 11.74 3.73
C MET A 130 -11.03 12.23 3.93
N VAL A 131 -11.26 13.18 4.84
CA VAL A 131 -12.56 13.83 5.03
C VAL A 131 -12.84 14.81 3.88
N GLU A 132 -11.81 15.55 3.44
CA GLU A 132 -11.93 16.48 2.30
C GLU A 132 -12.14 15.77 0.95
N ASP A 133 -11.64 14.55 0.82
CA ASP A 133 -11.78 13.73 -0.39
C ASP A 133 -12.40 12.35 -0.06
N PRO A 134 -13.72 12.21 -0.21
CA PRO A 134 -14.41 10.95 0.08
C PRO A 134 -14.07 9.78 -0.86
N SER A 135 -13.33 10.01 -1.94
CA SER A 135 -12.82 8.93 -2.80
C SER A 135 -11.66 8.18 -2.14
N LEU A 136 -11.00 8.76 -1.14
CA LEU A 136 -9.84 8.15 -0.51
C LEU A 136 -10.20 6.97 0.39
N ARG A 137 -9.36 5.96 0.32
CA ARG A 137 -9.38 4.76 1.17
C ARG A 137 -8.01 4.57 1.79
N LEU A 138 -7.97 3.88 2.92
CA LEU A 138 -6.74 3.61 3.65
C LEU A 138 -6.69 2.15 4.10
N LYS A 139 -5.55 1.52 3.89
CA LYS A 139 -5.19 0.24 4.50
C LYS A 139 -4.02 0.47 5.44
N ALA A 140 -4.21 0.22 6.73
CA ALA A 140 -3.15 0.26 7.74
C ALA A 140 -2.58 -1.15 7.93
N VAL A 141 -1.26 -1.30 7.86
CA VAL A 141 -0.56 -2.58 8.03
C VAL A 141 0.48 -2.44 9.12
N GLY A 142 0.30 -3.19 10.22
CA GLY A 142 1.26 -3.21 11.33
C GLY A 142 2.32 -4.29 11.15
N HIS A 143 3.54 -3.98 11.54
CA HIS A 143 4.69 -4.89 11.50
C HIS A 143 5.46 -4.86 12.81
N THR A 144 6.09 -6.00 13.14
CA THR A 144 7.01 -6.13 14.27
C THR A 144 8.38 -6.59 13.79
N ASP A 145 9.35 -6.59 14.67
CA ASP A 145 10.56 -7.37 14.48
C ASP A 145 10.32 -8.86 14.89
N SER A 146 11.37 -9.67 14.79
CA SER A 146 11.31 -11.08 15.12
C SER A 146 11.49 -11.40 16.61
N THR A 147 11.53 -10.40 17.50
CA THR A 147 11.72 -10.60 18.94
C THR A 147 10.43 -11.07 19.59
N GLY A 148 10.48 -12.16 20.34
CA GLY A 148 9.32 -12.74 21.03
C GLY A 148 8.56 -13.76 20.18
N SER A 149 7.39 -14.19 20.66
CA SER A 149 6.60 -15.21 19.97
C SER A 149 5.85 -14.66 18.75
N ALA A 150 5.70 -15.49 17.72
CA ALA A 150 4.97 -15.11 16.50
C ALA A 150 3.51 -14.74 16.83
N ALA A 151 2.85 -15.44 17.75
CA ALA A 151 1.47 -15.17 18.13
C ALA A 151 1.33 -13.79 18.81
N PHE A 152 2.24 -13.45 19.73
CA PHE A 152 2.27 -12.13 20.37
C PHE A 152 2.48 -11.02 19.32
N ASN A 153 3.46 -11.18 18.45
CA ASN A 153 3.78 -10.22 17.41
C ASN A 153 2.65 -10.04 16.40
N GLN A 154 1.95 -11.12 16.05
CA GLN A 154 0.77 -11.03 15.19
C GLN A 154 -0.32 -10.19 15.86
N THR A 155 -0.66 -10.45 17.10
CA THR A 155 -1.66 -9.69 17.86
C THR A 155 -1.24 -8.22 18.01
N LEU A 156 0.03 -7.97 18.37
CA LEU A 156 0.56 -6.61 18.55
C LEU A 156 0.47 -5.80 17.25
N SER A 157 0.82 -6.41 16.12
CA SER A 157 0.79 -5.74 14.83
C SER A 157 -0.65 -5.39 14.39
N VAL A 158 -1.62 -6.28 14.62
CA VAL A 158 -3.06 -5.99 14.39
C VAL A 158 -3.52 -4.83 15.27
N ASN A 159 -3.22 -4.88 16.57
CA ASN A 159 -3.64 -3.85 17.51
C ASN A 159 -3.07 -2.48 17.15
N ARG A 160 -1.82 -2.41 16.71
CA ARG A 160 -1.18 -1.16 16.26
C ARG A 160 -1.85 -0.57 15.03
N ALA A 161 -2.13 -1.38 14.01
CA ALA A 161 -2.86 -0.94 12.82
C ALA A 161 -4.27 -0.46 13.20
N SER A 162 -4.96 -1.19 14.07
CA SER A 162 -6.29 -0.84 14.57
C SER A 162 -6.30 0.46 15.36
N SER A 163 -5.27 0.74 16.17
CA SER A 163 -5.16 2.00 16.92
C SER A 163 -5.08 3.21 15.99
N VAL A 164 -4.35 3.10 14.87
CA VAL A 164 -4.29 4.16 13.85
C VAL A 164 -5.65 4.34 13.20
N VAL A 165 -6.31 3.27 12.77
CA VAL A 165 -7.65 3.34 12.15
C VAL A 165 -8.67 3.93 13.11
N ASN A 166 -8.71 3.47 14.38
CA ASN A 166 -9.63 3.97 15.40
C ASN A 166 -9.42 5.47 15.67
N TYR A 167 -8.16 5.92 15.68
CA TYR A 167 -7.87 7.34 15.80
C TYR A 167 -8.43 8.13 14.62
N LEU A 168 -8.20 7.69 13.39
CA LEU A 168 -8.73 8.35 12.19
C LEU A 168 -10.27 8.36 12.17
N VAL A 169 -10.93 7.29 12.67
CA VAL A 169 -12.39 7.27 12.87
C VAL A 169 -12.80 8.39 13.83
N SER A 170 -12.09 8.57 14.95
CA SER A 170 -12.38 9.64 15.91
C SER A 170 -12.17 11.05 15.33
N GLN A 171 -11.40 11.17 14.24
CA GLN A 171 -11.22 12.41 13.48
C GLN A 171 -12.26 12.58 12.36
N GLY A 172 -13.29 11.74 12.28
CA GLY A 172 -14.40 11.86 11.35
C GLY A 172 -14.22 11.09 10.04
N VAL A 173 -13.16 10.31 9.87
CA VAL A 173 -13.01 9.46 8.68
C VAL A 173 -13.96 8.26 8.80
N PRO A 174 -14.81 7.97 7.79
CA PRO A 174 -15.72 6.83 7.84
C PRO A 174 -14.96 5.51 8.01
N ALA A 175 -15.38 4.68 8.97
CA ALA A 175 -14.74 3.37 9.22
C ALA A 175 -14.75 2.47 7.98
N SER A 176 -15.79 2.57 7.13
CA SER A 176 -15.91 1.82 5.87
C SER A 176 -14.84 2.19 4.83
N HIS A 177 -14.15 3.31 5.01
CA HIS A 177 -13.05 3.75 4.13
C HIS A 177 -11.71 3.17 4.54
N MET A 178 -11.64 2.43 5.65
CA MET A 178 -10.37 1.99 6.22
C MET A 178 -10.38 0.52 6.57
N THR A 179 -9.19 -0.11 6.48
CA THR A 179 -8.95 -1.47 6.96
C THR A 179 -7.66 -1.52 7.77
N ALA A 180 -7.62 -2.43 8.75
CA ALA A 180 -6.44 -2.69 9.56
C ALA A 180 -5.99 -4.14 9.39
N GLU A 181 -4.70 -4.36 9.20
CA GLU A 181 -4.08 -5.68 9.07
C GLU A 181 -2.80 -5.75 9.90
N GLY A 182 -2.50 -6.91 10.48
CA GLY A 182 -1.21 -7.18 11.11
C GLY A 182 -0.45 -8.24 10.34
N ARG A 183 0.83 -8.00 10.10
CA ARG A 183 1.75 -8.95 9.46
C ARG A 183 2.74 -9.57 10.46
N GLY A 184 2.73 -9.10 11.72
CA GLY A 184 3.70 -9.57 12.70
C GLY A 184 5.13 -9.39 12.16
N PRO A 185 6.03 -10.41 12.35
CA PRO A 185 7.41 -10.37 11.89
C PRO A 185 7.60 -10.88 10.45
N ASN A 186 6.53 -11.19 9.71
CA ASN A 186 6.60 -11.96 8.47
C ASN A 186 7.08 -11.15 7.26
N ASP A 187 7.03 -9.81 7.31
CA ASP A 187 7.40 -8.92 6.22
C ASP A 187 8.53 -7.94 6.63
N PRO A 188 9.74 -8.45 6.94
CA PRO A 188 10.87 -7.60 7.31
C PRO A 188 11.39 -6.82 6.11
N ILE A 189 11.70 -5.53 6.32
CA ILE A 189 12.38 -4.66 5.33
C ILE A 189 13.88 -4.54 5.59
N ALA A 190 14.34 -5.03 6.74
CA ALA A 190 15.75 -5.04 7.13
C ALA A 190 16.09 -6.30 7.93
N SER A 191 17.37 -6.53 8.16
CA SER A 191 17.82 -7.71 8.93
C SER A 191 17.40 -7.64 10.39
N ASN A 192 16.73 -8.69 10.88
CA ASN A 192 16.39 -8.83 12.29
C ASN A 192 17.60 -9.15 13.20
N SER A 193 18.77 -9.46 12.63
CA SER A 193 19.99 -9.74 13.41
C SER A 193 20.59 -8.50 14.05
N THR A 194 20.33 -7.31 13.49
CA THR A 194 20.87 -6.03 13.99
C THR A 194 19.78 -5.21 14.71
N ALA A 195 20.18 -4.43 15.70
CA ALA A 195 19.26 -3.55 16.42
C ALA A 195 18.61 -2.50 15.51
N SER A 196 19.40 -1.92 14.58
CA SER A 196 18.90 -0.95 13.60
C SER A 196 17.91 -1.59 12.63
N GLY A 197 18.18 -2.80 12.14
CA GLY A 197 17.26 -3.50 11.26
C GLY A 197 15.96 -3.88 11.96
N ARG A 198 16.01 -4.33 13.21
CA ARG A 198 14.80 -4.56 14.00
C ARG A 198 13.98 -3.27 14.18
N ALA A 199 14.64 -2.13 14.43
CA ALA A 199 13.94 -0.85 14.53
C ALA A 199 13.23 -0.46 13.23
N MET A 200 13.82 -0.73 12.06
CA MET A 200 13.18 -0.51 10.76
C MET A 200 11.99 -1.46 10.52
N ASN A 201 12.07 -2.70 11.02
CA ASN A 201 10.99 -3.67 10.88
C ASN A 201 9.77 -3.31 11.72
N ARG A 202 9.96 -2.70 12.90
CA ARG A 202 8.87 -2.21 13.75
C ARG A 202 8.30 -0.92 13.19
N ARG A 203 7.19 -1.02 12.46
CA ARG A 203 6.56 0.09 11.75
C ARG A 203 5.07 -0.13 11.54
N VAL A 204 4.38 0.93 11.15
CA VAL A 204 3.04 0.86 10.55
C VAL A 204 3.14 1.49 9.16
N GLU A 205 2.65 0.79 8.16
CA GLU A 205 2.52 1.27 6.79
C GLU A 205 1.06 1.63 6.52
N LEU A 206 0.82 2.83 6.03
CA LEU A 206 -0.50 3.29 5.62
C LEU A 206 -0.50 3.39 4.09
N TYR A 207 -1.37 2.63 3.46
CA TYR A 207 -1.58 2.68 2.01
C TYR A 207 -2.84 3.45 1.72
N LEU A 208 -2.68 4.66 1.17
CA LEU A 208 -3.78 5.49 0.69
C LEU A 208 -3.98 5.25 -0.81
N TYR A 209 -5.23 5.12 -1.22
CA TYR A 209 -5.61 4.97 -2.63
C TYR A 209 -6.96 5.63 -2.88
N ALA A 210 -7.14 6.15 -4.09
CA ALA A 210 -8.40 6.74 -4.50
C ALA A 210 -9.24 5.70 -5.27
N VAL A 211 -10.55 5.69 -5.02
CA VAL A 211 -11.53 4.87 -5.76
C VAL A 211 -12.48 5.77 -6.55
N ARG A 212 -13.05 5.23 -7.64
CA ARG A 212 -14.07 5.92 -8.45
C ARG A 212 -15.44 5.80 -7.81
#